data_03002cb4fc3cde025af4ee16eb026cb0
#
_entry.id   03002cb4fc3cde025af4ee16eb026cb0
#
_cell.length_a   1.000
_cell.length_b   1.000
_cell.length_c   1.000
_cell.angle_alpha   90.00
_cell.angle_beta   90.00
_cell.angle_gamma   90.00
#
_symmetry.space_group_name_H-M   'P 1'
#
loop_
_entity.id
_entity.type
_entity.pdbx_description
1 polymer ?
#
loop_
_entity_poly.entity_id
_entity_poly.type
_entity_poly.pdbx_seq_one_letter_code
_entity_poly.pdbx_strand_id
1 'polypeptide(L)'
;MSVHSGSRQLLIHGLMLVLVGLVWGLVVPNTPYPRLALGAHIQFVTNGMLFIALATLLLAVPHRVGRTSVRVMLLAVWLTWAMALSEVANAWWGTTLMLPLAAAQAGPTGGAAWQELIVKLAHIGAGLGLIVAWSLLVVGFVKRAPDQG
;
A
#
# COMPACT_ATOMS: atom_id res chain seq x y z
N MET A 1 1.22 16.45 15.69
CA MET A 1 1.44 14.99 15.71
C MET A 1 2.90 14.74 16.03
N SER A 2 3.22 13.93 17.03
CA SER A 2 4.60 13.50 17.31
C SER A 2 5.02 12.39 16.34
N VAL A 3 6.34 12.13 16.21
CA VAL A 3 6.85 10.98 15.42
C VAL A 3 6.30 9.68 15.97
N HIS A 4 6.33 9.48 17.28
CA HIS A 4 5.81 8.28 17.93
C HIS A 4 4.31 8.04 17.65
N SER A 5 3.48 9.07 17.77
CA SER A 5 2.05 8.97 17.44
C SER A 5 1.80 8.60 15.97
N GLY A 6 2.57 9.20 15.05
CA GLY A 6 2.46 8.88 13.63
C GLY A 6 2.94 7.46 13.31
N SER A 7 4.04 7.00 13.94
CA SER A 7 4.52 5.63 13.76
C SER A 7 3.50 4.60 14.26
N ARG A 8 2.81 4.89 15.38
CA ARG A 8 1.71 4.04 15.86
C ARG A 8 0.54 3.99 14.87
N GLN A 9 0.20 5.11 14.24
CA GLN A 9 -0.83 5.12 13.19
C GLN A 9 -0.42 4.27 11.97
N LEU A 10 0.84 4.39 11.52
CA LEU A 10 1.37 3.53 10.45
C LEU A 10 1.25 2.04 10.80
N LEU A 11 1.57 1.66 12.05
CA LEU A 11 1.42 0.29 12.52
C LEU A 11 -0.04 -0.19 12.46
N ILE A 12 -0.97 0.63 12.95
CA ILE A 12 -2.40 0.30 12.94
C ILE A 12 -2.90 0.11 11.51
N HIS A 13 -2.58 1.04 10.61
CA HIS A 13 -2.96 0.91 9.20
C HIS A 13 -2.35 -0.34 8.54
N GLY A 14 -1.08 -0.65 8.83
CA GLY A 14 -0.44 -1.87 8.34
C GLY A 14 -1.16 -3.13 8.80
N LEU A 15 -1.50 -3.22 10.10
CA LEU A 15 -2.28 -4.34 10.66
C LEU A 15 -3.68 -4.43 10.03
N MET A 16 -4.36 -3.29 9.83
CA MET A 16 -5.68 -3.26 9.18
C MET A 16 -5.61 -3.72 7.72
N LEU A 17 -4.60 -3.30 6.97
CA LEU A 17 -4.38 -3.76 5.60
C LEU A 17 -4.22 -5.28 5.55
N VAL A 18 -3.39 -5.86 6.41
CA VAL A 18 -3.22 -7.32 6.48
C VAL A 18 -4.53 -8.01 6.82
N LEU A 19 -5.25 -7.54 7.85
CA LEU A 19 -6.53 -8.13 8.25
C LEU A 19 -7.56 -8.09 7.12
N VAL A 20 -7.73 -6.93 6.48
CA VAL A 20 -8.65 -6.78 5.35
C VAL A 20 -8.23 -7.66 4.19
N GLY A 21 -6.93 -7.76 3.91
CA GLY A 21 -6.39 -8.65 2.88
C GLY A 21 -6.72 -10.12 3.14
N LEU A 22 -6.55 -10.59 4.38
CA LEU A 22 -6.88 -11.97 4.76
C LEU A 22 -8.38 -12.25 4.61
N VAL A 23 -9.24 -11.35 5.06
CA VAL A 23 -10.70 -11.47 4.88
C VAL A 23 -11.07 -11.45 3.38
N TRP A 24 -10.46 -10.54 2.62
CA TRP A 24 -10.67 -10.45 1.18
C TRP A 24 -10.28 -11.75 0.45
N GLY A 25 -9.22 -12.44 0.91
CA GLY A 25 -8.81 -13.72 0.36
C GLY A 25 -9.92 -14.77 0.32
N LEU A 26 -10.86 -14.74 1.28
CA LEU A 26 -12.02 -15.63 1.32
C LEU A 26 -13.08 -15.26 0.28
N VAL A 27 -13.10 -14.02 -0.19
CA VAL A 27 -14.06 -13.51 -1.19
C VAL A 27 -13.56 -13.76 -2.62
N VAL A 28 -12.25 -13.80 -2.83
CA VAL A 28 -11.59 -13.94 -4.15
C VAL A 28 -12.25 -14.99 -5.06
N PRO A 29 -12.50 -16.24 -4.61
CA PRO A 29 -13.08 -17.27 -5.49
C PRO A 29 -14.49 -16.96 -6.01
N ASN A 30 -15.20 -16.05 -5.33
CA ASN A 30 -16.60 -15.70 -5.61
C ASN A 30 -16.75 -14.42 -6.45
N THR A 31 -15.64 -13.89 -6.99
CA THR A 31 -15.64 -12.68 -7.81
C THR A 31 -15.72 -13.03 -9.31
N PRO A 32 -16.23 -12.13 -10.18
CA PRO A 32 -16.25 -12.35 -11.62
C PRO A 32 -14.87 -12.58 -12.23
N TYR A 33 -13.84 -11.90 -11.70
CA TYR A 33 -12.45 -12.02 -12.16
C TYR A 33 -11.52 -12.42 -11.01
N PRO A 34 -11.50 -13.70 -10.58
CA PRO A 34 -10.73 -14.14 -9.40
C PRO A 34 -9.24 -13.83 -9.49
N ARG A 35 -8.66 -13.86 -10.71
CA ARG A 35 -7.23 -13.54 -10.90
C ARG A 35 -6.92 -12.07 -10.63
N LEU A 36 -7.84 -11.15 -10.96
CA LEU A 36 -7.71 -9.73 -10.60
C LEU A 36 -7.99 -9.51 -9.11
N ALA A 37 -9.01 -10.19 -8.57
CA ALA A 37 -9.31 -10.16 -7.14
C ALA A 37 -8.14 -10.63 -6.26
N LEU A 38 -7.38 -11.63 -6.73
CA LEU A 38 -6.17 -12.09 -6.05
C LEU A 38 -5.10 -10.98 -5.98
N GLY A 39 -5.04 -10.11 -6.98
CA GLY A 39 -4.18 -8.91 -6.95
C GLY A 39 -4.45 -8.06 -5.72
N ALA A 40 -5.71 -7.74 -5.44
CA ALA A 40 -6.10 -6.98 -4.25
C ALA A 40 -5.68 -7.68 -2.95
N HIS A 41 -5.87 -8.99 -2.84
CA HIS A 41 -5.41 -9.77 -1.67
C HIS A 41 -3.91 -9.61 -1.45
N ILE A 42 -3.12 -9.81 -2.50
CA ILE A 42 -1.66 -9.69 -2.43
C ILE A 42 -1.25 -8.26 -2.04
N GLN A 43 -1.86 -7.24 -2.65
CA GLN A 43 -1.55 -5.84 -2.37
C GLN A 43 -1.87 -5.46 -0.92
N PHE A 44 -3.02 -5.86 -0.40
CA PHE A 44 -3.37 -5.61 1.00
C PHE A 44 -2.37 -6.24 1.96
N VAL A 45 -2.07 -7.53 1.80
CA VAL A 45 -1.17 -8.25 2.71
C VAL A 45 0.26 -7.74 2.60
N THR A 46 0.81 -7.64 1.38
CA THR A 46 2.20 -7.23 1.17
C THR A 46 2.46 -5.79 1.62
N ASN A 47 1.61 -4.84 1.23
CA ASN A 47 1.78 -3.45 1.65
C ASN A 47 1.51 -3.27 3.14
N GLY A 48 0.57 -4.02 3.70
CA GLY A 48 0.34 -4.05 5.14
C GLY A 48 1.61 -4.48 5.90
N MET A 49 2.27 -5.54 5.46
CA MET A 49 3.55 -5.98 6.04
C MET A 49 4.66 -4.94 5.88
N LEU A 50 4.74 -4.25 4.74
CA LEU A 50 5.70 -3.16 4.53
C LEU A 50 5.48 -2.01 5.52
N PHE A 51 4.24 -1.61 5.79
CA PHE A 51 3.95 -0.55 6.77
C PHE A 51 4.16 -1.01 8.21
N ILE A 52 3.91 -2.28 8.54
CA ILE A 52 4.26 -2.84 9.85
C ILE A 52 5.78 -2.78 10.04
N ALA A 53 6.56 -3.24 9.07
CA ALA A 53 8.02 -3.19 9.13
C ALA A 53 8.55 -1.75 9.28
N LEU A 54 8.05 -0.80 8.46
CA LEU A 54 8.39 0.61 8.53
C LEU A 54 8.08 1.21 9.91
N ALA A 55 6.89 0.95 10.43
CA ALA A 55 6.45 1.45 11.74
C ALA A 55 7.27 0.84 12.88
N THR A 56 7.56 -0.45 12.83
CA THR A 56 8.38 -1.15 13.83
C THR A 56 9.80 -0.57 13.86
N LEU A 57 10.41 -0.32 12.71
CA LEU A 57 11.71 0.32 12.64
C LEU A 57 11.69 1.72 13.28
N LEU A 58 10.66 2.53 13.00
CA LEU A 58 10.50 3.87 13.60
C LEU A 58 10.23 3.83 15.11
N LEU A 59 9.69 2.75 15.65
CA LEU A 59 9.38 2.62 17.07
C LEU A 59 10.53 2.02 17.88
N ALA A 60 11.31 1.11 17.27
CA ALA A 60 12.27 0.26 17.98
C ALA A 60 13.74 0.68 17.75
N VAL A 61 14.07 1.35 16.65
CA VAL A 61 15.47 1.63 16.27
C VAL A 61 15.74 3.15 16.32
N PRO A 62 16.88 3.63 16.89
CA PRO A 62 17.25 5.05 16.87
C PRO A 62 17.36 5.59 15.43
N HIS A 63 16.72 6.74 15.17
CA HIS A 63 16.68 7.35 13.82
C HIS A 63 16.54 8.88 13.89
N ARG A 64 16.73 9.55 12.73
CA ARG A 64 16.50 11.00 12.54
C ARG A 64 15.30 11.32 11.64
N VAL A 65 14.34 10.42 11.53
CA VAL A 65 13.10 10.68 10.79
C VAL A 65 12.28 11.76 11.50
N GLY A 66 12.00 12.87 10.80
CA GLY A 66 11.25 13.99 11.32
C GLY A 66 9.73 13.85 11.20
N ARG A 67 8.99 14.77 11.84
CA ARG A 67 7.51 14.79 11.81
C ARG A 67 6.94 14.91 10.39
N THR A 68 7.59 15.70 9.52
CA THR A 68 7.16 15.87 8.12
C THR A 68 7.29 14.55 7.34
N SER A 69 8.41 13.84 7.51
CA SER A 69 8.61 12.54 6.86
C SER A 69 7.53 11.54 7.28
N VAL A 70 7.17 11.49 8.56
CA VAL A 70 6.10 10.61 9.04
C VAL A 70 4.73 11.00 8.47
N ARG A 71 4.44 12.29 8.26
CA ARG A 71 3.20 12.72 7.57
C ARG A 71 3.16 12.25 6.11
N VAL A 72 4.29 12.33 5.41
CA VAL A 72 4.41 11.82 4.03
C VAL A 72 4.22 10.30 4.00
N MET A 73 4.77 9.57 4.96
CA MET A 73 4.56 8.13 5.09
C MET A 73 3.07 7.79 5.35
N LEU A 74 2.37 8.59 6.15
CA LEU A 74 0.92 8.43 6.35
C LEU A 74 0.12 8.73 5.08
N LEU A 75 0.53 9.71 4.28
CA LEU A 75 -0.07 9.94 2.96
C LEU A 75 0.13 8.72 2.05
N ALA A 76 1.32 8.12 2.05
CA ALA A 76 1.59 6.90 1.29
C ALA A 76 0.66 5.74 1.70
N VAL A 77 0.36 5.60 3.00
CA VAL A 77 -0.64 4.62 3.49
C VAL A 77 -2.01 4.87 2.87
N TRP A 78 -2.49 6.11 2.85
CA TRP A 78 -3.80 6.41 2.27
C TRP A 78 -3.85 6.18 0.76
N LEU A 79 -2.77 6.49 0.04
CA LEU A 79 -2.64 6.15 -1.38
C LEU A 79 -2.65 4.63 -1.60
N THR A 80 -2.02 3.87 -0.69
CA THR A 80 -2.04 2.40 -0.73
C THR A 80 -3.44 1.84 -0.47
N TRP A 81 -4.21 2.42 0.46
CA TRP A 81 -5.61 2.07 0.63
C TRP A 81 -6.42 2.33 -0.64
N ALA A 82 -6.25 3.49 -1.28
CA ALA A 82 -6.93 3.83 -2.53
C ALA A 82 -6.58 2.82 -3.64
N MET A 83 -5.31 2.43 -3.77
CA MET A 83 -4.86 1.42 -4.72
C MET A 83 -5.50 0.06 -4.46
N ALA A 84 -5.40 -0.45 -3.24
CA ALA A 84 -5.93 -1.77 -2.89
C ALA A 84 -7.46 -1.84 -3.05
N LEU A 85 -8.19 -0.78 -2.68
CA LEU A 85 -9.62 -0.68 -2.91
C LEU A 85 -9.97 -0.56 -4.41
N SER A 86 -9.15 0.09 -5.22
CA SER A 86 -9.34 0.11 -6.67
C SER A 86 -9.18 -1.28 -7.29
N GLU A 87 -8.28 -2.11 -6.74
CA GLU A 87 -8.15 -3.51 -7.17
C GLU A 87 -9.32 -4.38 -6.69
N VAL A 88 -9.87 -4.12 -5.52
CA VAL A 88 -11.14 -4.75 -5.10
C VAL A 88 -12.23 -4.45 -6.14
N ALA A 89 -12.42 -3.18 -6.50
CA ALA A 89 -13.37 -2.81 -7.54
C ALA A 89 -13.05 -3.45 -8.90
N ASN A 90 -11.76 -3.60 -9.22
CA ASN A 90 -11.30 -4.23 -10.44
C ASN A 90 -11.67 -5.71 -10.57
N ALA A 91 -11.94 -6.39 -9.45
CA ALA A 91 -12.48 -7.76 -9.46
C ALA A 91 -13.85 -7.89 -10.16
N TRP A 92 -14.55 -6.75 -10.34
CA TRP A 92 -15.82 -6.65 -11.10
C TRP A 92 -15.68 -5.82 -12.37
N TRP A 93 -14.75 -4.83 -12.41
CA TRP A 93 -14.58 -3.97 -13.58
C TRP A 93 -13.83 -4.64 -14.73
N GLY A 94 -12.91 -5.55 -14.42
CA GLY A 94 -12.12 -6.24 -15.44
C GLY A 94 -11.23 -5.31 -16.25
N THR A 95 -10.60 -4.29 -15.64
CA THR A 95 -9.67 -3.39 -16.35
C THR A 95 -8.42 -4.14 -16.81
N THR A 96 -7.83 -3.70 -17.92
CA THR A 96 -6.74 -4.43 -18.58
C THR A 96 -5.45 -3.61 -18.70
N LEU A 97 -5.53 -2.28 -18.65
CA LEU A 97 -4.38 -1.43 -19.00
C LEU A 97 -3.29 -1.39 -17.92
N MET A 98 -3.67 -1.39 -16.64
CA MET A 98 -2.69 -1.28 -15.55
C MET A 98 -2.04 -2.62 -15.20
N LEU A 99 -2.82 -3.72 -15.27
CA LEU A 99 -2.40 -5.06 -14.89
C LEU A 99 -2.57 -6.04 -16.07
N PRO A 100 -1.89 -5.82 -17.21
CA PRO A 100 -2.17 -6.56 -18.46
C PRO A 100 -1.93 -8.07 -18.33
N LEU A 101 -0.92 -8.51 -17.57
CA LEU A 101 -0.65 -9.93 -17.35
C LEU A 101 -1.74 -10.61 -16.52
N ALA A 102 -2.20 -9.96 -15.46
CA ALA A 102 -3.28 -10.49 -14.63
C ALA A 102 -4.61 -10.48 -15.38
N ALA A 103 -4.87 -9.45 -16.17
CA ALA A 103 -6.04 -9.36 -17.03
C ALA A 103 -6.04 -10.44 -18.11
N ALA A 104 -4.92 -10.67 -18.79
CA ALA A 104 -4.80 -11.75 -19.78
C ALA A 104 -5.11 -13.14 -19.19
N GLN A 105 -4.75 -13.36 -17.92
CA GLN A 105 -5.05 -14.61 -17.21
C GLN A 105 -6.51 -14.67 -16.70
N ALA A 106 -7.14 -13.52 -16.47
CA ALA A 106 -8.52 -13.44 -15.99
C ALA A 106 -9.58 -13.47 -17.11
N GLY A 107 -9.20 -13.11 -18.34
CA GLY A 107 -10.04 -13.12 -19.53
C GLY A 107 -11.04 -11.95 -19.69
N PRO A 108 -10.94 -10.80 -18.98
CA PRO A 108 -11.83 -9.67 -19.23
C PRO A 108 -11.53 -8.99 -20.57
N THR A 109 -12.52 -8.28 -21.09
CA THR A 109 -12.42 -7.53 -22.35
C THR A 109 -12.00 -6.06 -22.15
N GLY A 110 -11.83 -5.63 -20.91
CA GLY A 110 -11.50 -4.26 -20.53
C GLY A 110 -12.64 -3.57 -19.76
N GLY A 111 -12.27 -2.58 -18.94
CA GLY A 111 -13.21 -1.72 -18.23
C GLY A 111 -13.58 -0.46 -19.04
N ALA A 112 -14.55 0.32 -18.53
CA ALA A 112 -14.82 1.65 -19.05
C ALA A 112 -13.60 2.58 -18.84
N ALA A 113 -13.44 3.61 -19.69
CA ALA A 113 -12.28 4.50 -19.65
C ALA A 113 -12.01 5.11 -18.25
N TRP A 114 -13.06 5.49 -17.52
CA TRP A 114 -12.92 6.03 -16.16
C TRP A 114 -12.46 4.99 -15.13
N GLN A 115 -12.85 3.72 -15.30
CA GLN A 115 -12.41 2.60 -14.45
C GLN A 115 -10.92 2.32 -14.66
N GLU A 116 -10.49 2.25 -15.91
CA GLU A 116 -9.07 2.12 -16.28
C GLU A 116 -8.24 3.28 -15.69
N LEU A 117 -8.76 4.53 -15.77
CA LEU A 117 -8.08 5.70 -15.24
C LEU A 117 -7.95 5.64 -13.71
N ILE A 118 -9.00 5.26 -13.00
CA ILE A 118 -8.98 5.14 -11.52
C ILE A 118 -7.93 4.13 -11.08
N VAL A 119 -7.96 2.92 -11.65
CA VAL A 119 -7.00 1.86 -11.30
C VAL A 119 -5.57 2.32 -11.61
N LYS A 120 -5.35 2.94 -12.76
CA LYS A 120 -4.03 3.46 -13.17
C LYS A 120 -3.51 4.53 -12.22
N LEU A 121 -4.32 5.56 -11.92
CA LEU A 121 -3.90 6.66 -11.04
C LEU A 121 -3.65 6.19 -9.60
N ALA A 122 -4.49 5.29 -9.09
CA ALA A 122 -4.33 4.73 -7.77
C ALA A 122 -3.00 3.94 -7.64
N HIS A 123 -2.64 3.15 -8.64
CA HIS A 123 -1.38 2.39 -8.65
C HIS A 123 -0.15 3.30 -8.77
N ILE A 124 -0.17 4.26 -9.69
CA ILE A 124 0.94 5.22 -9.86
C ILE A 124 1.13 6.03 -8.56
N GLY A 125 0.03 6.54 -7.99
CA GLY A 125 0.08 7.32 -6.76
C GLY A 125 0.62 6.52 -5.57
N ALA A 126 0.14 5.29 -5.38
CA ALA A 126 0.62 4.42 -4.31
C ALA A 126 2.09 4.02 -4.51
N GLY A 127 2.48 3.65 -5.72
CA GLY A 127 3.86 3.29 -6.04
C GLY A 127 4.84 4.44 -5.76
N LEU A 128 4.54 5.65 -6.23
CA LEU A 128 5.34 6.85 -5.92
C LEU A 128 5.36 7.15 -4.42
N GLY A 129 4.20 7.05 -3.76
CA GLY A 129 4.09 7.25 -2.31
C GLY A 129 4.97 6.28 -1.51
N LEU A 130 4.97 5.00 -1.87
CA LEU A 130 5.80 3.98 -1.24
C LEU A 130 7.30 4.24 -1.47
N ILE A 131 7.71 4.56 -2.70
CA ILE A 131 9.11 4.90 -3.01
C ILE A 131 9.57 6.06 -2.13
N VAL A 132 8.79 7.13 -2.05
CA VAL A 132 9.13 8.31 -1.23
C VAL A 132 9.16 7.94 0.26
N ALA A 133 8.19 7.18 0.76
CA ALA A 133 8.13 6.77 2.17
C ALA A 133 9.37 5.97 2.59
N TRP A 134 9.74 4.97 1.79
CA TRP A 134 10.92 4.15 2.06
C TRP A 134 12.24 4.92 1.89
N SER A 135 12.32 5.81 0.89
CA SER A 135 13.48 6.70 0.73
C SER A 135 13.68 7.61 1.96
N LEU A 136 12.61 8.19 2.49
CA LEU A 136 12.66 9.02 3.71
C LEU A 136 13.07 8.18 4.94
N LEU A 137 12.63 6.93 5.02
CA LEU A 137 13.07 6.01 6.08
C LEU A 137 14.57 5.77 5.99
N VAL A 138 15.08 5.34 4.84
CA VAL A 138 16.50 5.07 4.61
C VAL A 138 17.35 6.30 4.92
N VAL A 139 16.98 7.48 4.41
CA VAL A 139 17.68 8.73 4.71
C VAL A 139 17.69 9.05 6.22
N GLY A 140 16.59 8.78 6.91
CA GLY A 140 16.47 8.98 8.35
C GLY A 140 17.37 8.06 9.19
N PHE A 141 17.67 6.87 8.68
CA PHE A 141 18.59 5.91 9.32
C PHE A 141 20.06 6.16 8.95
N VAL A 142 20.35 6.53 7.70
CA VAL A 142 21.75 6.85 7.26
C VAL A 142 22.31 8.09 7.95
N LYS A 143 21.46 9.07 8.25
CA LYS A 143 21.87 10.24 9.06
C LYS A 143 22.11 9.77 10.48
N ARG A 144 23.41 9.57 10.86
CA ARG A 144 23.80 9.15 12.23
C ARG A 144 23.04 9.93 13.30
N ALA A 145 22.47 9.21 14.26
CA ALA A 145 22.02 9.83 15.51
C ALA A 145 23.25 10.48 16.18
N PRO A 146 23.11 11.65 16.87
CA PRO A 146 24.19 12.15 17.71
C PRO A 146 24.55 11.06 18.71
N ASP A 147 25.85 10.80 18.87
CA ASP A 147 26.34 9.93 19.93
C ASP A 147 25.76 10.48 21.24
N GLN A 148 24.97 9.68 21.93
CA GLN A 148 24.54 9.96 23.29
C GLN A 148 25.77 9.67 24.17
N GLY A 149 26.64 10.69 24.32
CA GLY A 149 27.73 10.67 25.27
C GLY A 149 27.22 10.79 26.71
#